data_6fe32d42767a1a87953c21936af0938b
#
_entry.id   6fe32d42767a1a87953c21936af0938b
#
_cell.length_a   1.000
_cell.length_b   1.000
_cell.length_c   1.000
_cell.angle_alpha   90.00
_cell.angle_beta   90.00
_cell.angle_gamma   90.00
#
_symmetry.space_group_name_H-M   'P 1'
#
loop_
_entity.id
_entity.type
_entity.pdbx_description
1 polymer ?
#
loop_
_entity_poly.entity_id
_entity_poly.type
_entity_poly.pdbx_seq_one_letter_code
_entity_poly.pdbx_strand_id
1 'polypeptide(L)'
;MFRSIARSSLLATAASLAFPSILFAAEGGAGFYLLGSKGPAAAVMPPAGLYFQNDLYFYSGSLGGETQLPTGGKLAIGVDGRAALTLPTVLWVAPEPMLGGSLGLSFTLPIGWKETTADLTVAGPRGGRAEADVGDDIFTIGDPVASAMLGWSSGKLHWQVGTMINIPAGDYQDGEISNVAFHHWGADLYTAMTWLDPATGLDLSGAVGVTFNAENPATDYRTGNEFHVEGAISKNFTEATSAGILGYYYEQLTGDSGDGASGPFKGRVSALGLTVGHNFMVKERPVSARVKYFHEFDARNRAEGDVVILTLSMPI
;
A
#
# COMPACT_ATOMS: atom_id res chain seq x y z
N MET A 1 33.38 -31.76 -37.79
CA MET A 1 33.38 -31.20 -36.43
C MET A 1 33.24 -29.69 -36.48
N PHE A 2 32.14 -29.12 -37.01
CA PHE A 2 31.81 -27.68 -37.05
C PHE A 2 30.35 -27.54 -37.48
N ARG A 3 29.40 -27.76 -36.56
CA ARG A 3 27.97 -27.37 -36.70
C ARG A 3 27.28 -27.45 -35.35
N SER A 4 27.49 -26.46 -34.46
CA SER A 4 26.68 -26.38 -33.23
C SER A 4 26.74 -25.03 -32.49
N ILE A 5 27.25 -23.94 -33.07
CA ILE A 5 27.40 -22.67 -32.37
C ILE A 5 26.40 -21.58 -32.84
N ALA A 6 25.61 -21.83 -33.88
CA ALA A 6 24.75 -20.81 -34.49
C ALA A 6 23.28 -20.76 -33.96
N ARG A 7 22.89 -21.62 -33.01
CA ARG A 7 21.48 -21.66 -32.49
C ARG A 7 21.29 -21.02 -31.13
N SER A 8 22.35 -20.80 -30.36
CA SER A 8 22.24 -20.22 -29.00
C SER A 8 22.27 -18.69 -28.97
N SER A 9 22.78 -18.05 -30.02
CA SER A 9 22.92 -16.59 -30.05
C SER A 9 21.67 -15.84 -30.53
N LEU A 10 20.70 -16.50 -31.14
CA LEU A 10 19.45 -15.87 -31.59
C LEU A 10 18.37 -15.84 -30.51
N LEU A 11 18.44 -16.70 -29.50
CA LEU A 11 17.52 -16.71 -28.37
C LEU A 11 17.89 -15.65 -27.32
N ALA A 12 19.18 -15.34 -27.15
CA ALA A 12 19.65 -14.33 -26.20
C ALA A 12 19.34 -12.90 -26.64
N THR A 13 19.25 -12.63 -27.96
CA THR A 13 18.94 -11.29 -28.49
C THR A 13 17.43 -11.03 -28.57
N ALA A 14 16.58 -12.05 -28.52
CA ALA A 14 15.12 -11.89 -28.46
C ALA A 14 14.61 -11.67 -27.02
N ALA A 15 15.36 -12.14 -26.02
CA ALA A 15 15.00 -11.95 -24.61
C ALA A 15 15.24 -10.52 -24.11
N SER A 16 16.16 -9.77 -24.70
CA SER A 16 16.44 -8.38 -24.34
C SER A 16 15.51 -7.34 -24.99
N LEU A 17 14.57 -7.76 -25.84
CA LEU A 17 13.59 -6.88 -26.50
C LEU A 17 12.14 -7.11 -26.08
N ALA A 18 11.87 -7.94 -25.08
CA ALA A 18 10.51 -8.37 -24.75
C ALA A 18 10.16 -8.33 -23.25
N PHE A 19 10.76 -7.45 -22.48
CA PHE A 19 10.12 -7.01 -21.24
C PHE A 19 9.37 -5.70 -21.53
N PRO A 20 8.13 -5.76 -22.06
CA PRO A 20 7.24 -4.62 -21.92
C PRO A 20 7.09 -4.46 -20.40
N SER A 21 7.33 -3.25 -19.91
CA SER A 21 6.97 -2.83 -18.56
C SER A 21 5.70 -3.58 -18.15
N ILE A 22 5.81 -4.40 -17.11
CA ILE A 22 4.71 -5.23 -16.64
C ILE A 22 3.51 -4.32 -16.43
N LEU A 23 2.34 -4.69 -16.95
CA LEU A 23 1.12 -3.90 -17.05
C LEU A 23 0.48 -3.58 -15.68
N PHE A 24 1.24 -3.00 -14.78
CA PHE A 24 0.71 -2.43 -13.54
C PHE A 24 0.27 -0.98 -13.78
N ALA A 25 -0.87 -0.61 -13.26
CA ALA A 25 -1.16 0.75 -12.91
C ALA A 25 -0.53 1.03 -11.53
N ALA A 26 0.07 2.17 -11.36
CA ALA A 26 1.05 2.53 -10.35
C ALA A 26 2.37 1.76 -10.50
N GLU A 27 3.48 2.46 -10.40
CA GLU A 27 4.81 1.87 -10.50
C GLU A 27 5.01 0.79 -9.43
N GLY A 28 5.40 -0.42 -9.84
CA GLY A 28 5.52 -1.55 -8.92
C GLY A 28 4.21 -2.05 -8.32
N GLY A 29 3.04 -1.61 -8.81
CA GLY A 29 1.72 -2.09 -8.41
C GLY A 29 1.22 -1.60 -7.04
N ALA A 30 1.90 -0.65 -6.40
CA ALA A 30 1.56 -0.11 -5.08
C ALA A 30 1.77 1.40 -5.01
N GLY A 31 0.97 2.10 -4.19
CA GLY A 31 1.20 3.50 -3.84
C GLY A 31 1.80 3.61 -2.43
N PHE A 32 2.38 4.77 -2.08
CA PHE A 32 2.95 4.99 -0.75
C PHE A 32 1.88 5.12 0.35
N TYR A 33 0.64 5.48 0.01
CA TYR A 33 -0.46 5.40 0.95
C TYR A 33 -0.79 3.93 1.23
N LEU A 34 -0.64 3.53 2.49
CA LEU A 34 -0.91 2.16 2.91
C LEU A 34 -2.42 1.95 3.09
N LEU A 35 -3.05 1.28 2.12
CA LEU A 35 -4.47 0.89 2.19
C LEU A 35 -4.71 -0.01 3.42
N GLY A 36 -5.81 0.23 4.13
CA GLY A 36 -6.12 -0.45 5.39
C GLY A 36 -5.41 0.14 6.62
N SER A 37 -4.61 1.21 6.46
CA SER A 37 -3.94 1.87 7.59
C SER A 37 -4.93 2.49 8.56
N LYS A 38 -5.99 3.11 8.06
CA LYS A 38 -7.10 3.63 8.86
C LYS A 38 -8.01 2.49 9.34
N GLY A 39 -8.87 2.76 10.31
CA GLY A 39 -9.77 1.76 10.87
C GLY A 39 -10.60 2.35 11.99
N PRO A 40 -10.98 1.58 13.02
CA PRO A 40 -11.67 2.11 14.18
C PRO A 40 -10.90 3.26 14.82
N ALA A 41 -11.62 4.29 15.26
CA ALA A 41 -11.09 5.52 15.83
C ALA A 41 -10.21 6.35 14.85
N ALA A 42 -10.43 6.25 13.53
CA ALA A 42 -9.59 6.86 12.48
C ALA A 42 -9.35 8.37 12.65
N ALA A 43 -10.29 9.10 13.26
CA ALA A 43 -10.20 10.56 13.48
C ALA A 43 -9.94 10.93 14.95
N VAL A 44 -9.77 9.97 15.84
CA VAL A 44 -9.57 10.23 17.27
C VAL A 44 -8.09 10.56 17.51
N MET A 45 -7.83 11.78 17.96
CA MET A 45 -6.48 12.20 18.35
C MET A 45 -6.18 11.73 19.78
N PRO A 46 -5.00 11.15 20.03
CA PRO A 46 -4.58 10.86 21.40
C PRO A 46 -4.29 12.18 22.16
N PRO A 47 -4.22 12.15 23.50
CA PRO A 47 -3.79 13.30 24.30
C PRO A 47 -2.42 13.84 23.88
N ALA A 48 -2.10 15.07 24.30
CA ALA A 48 -0.79 15.66 24.07
C ALA A 48 0.33 14.78 24.64
N GLY A 49 1.38 14.54 23.84
CA GLY A 49 2.47 13.65 24.23
C GLY A 49 3.22 13.06 23.05
N LEU A 50 4.10 12.13 23.35
CA LEU A 50 4.88 11.39 22.38
C LEU A 50 4.45 9.93 22.40
N TYR A 51 4.25 9.36 21.21
CA TYR A 51 3.74 8.00 21.02
C TYR A 51 4.63 7.24 20.06
N PHE A 52 4.79 5.97 20.32
CA PHE A 52 5.37 5.02 19.39
C PHE A 52 4.28 4.08 18.87
N GLN A 53 4.24 3.88 17.57
CA GLN A 53 3.43 2.87 16.91
C GLN A 53 4.32 2.04 16.00
N ASN A 54 4.03 0.76 15.91
CA ASN A 54 4.62 -0.08 14.87
C ASN A 54 3.52 -0.90 14.21
N ASP A 55 3.45 -0.81 12.88
CA ASP A 55 2.60 -1.66 12.07
C ASP A 55 3.48 -2.73 11.41
N LEU A 56 3.15 -3.99 11.62
CA LEU A 56 3.68 -5.10 10.84
C LEU A 56 2.67 -5.37 9.72
N TYR A 57 3.11 -5.17 8.49
CA TYR A 57 2.29 -5.33 7.29
C TYR A 57 2.73 -6.57 6.53
N PHE A 58 1.76 -7.43 6.20
CA PHE A 58 1.96 -8.61 5.38
C PHE A 58 0.97 -8.58 4.23
N TYR A 59 1.49 -8.81 3.03
CA TYR A 59 0.72 -8.87 1.79
C TYR A 59 1.08 -10.12 1.00
N SER A 60 0.07 -10.72 0.37
CA SER A 60 0.25 -11.75 -0.66
C SER A 60 -0.87 -11.62 -1.67
N GLY A 61 -0.52 -11.36 -2.92
CA GLY A 61 -1.50 -11.19 -3.98
C GLY A 61 -0.93 -11.48 -5.35
N SER A 62 -1.83 -11.60 -6.34
CA SER A 62 -1.48 -11.90 -7.71
C SER A 62 -2.22 -11.02 -8.70
N LEU A 63 -1.62 -10.79 -9.85
CA LEU A 63 -2.24 -10.19 -11.03
C LEU A 63 -2.07 -11.15 -12.18
N GLY A 64 -3.17 -11.53 -12.84
CA GLY A 64 -3.14 -12.37 -14.03
C GLY A 64 -3.88 -11.72 -15.20
N GLY A 65 -3.44 -11.96 -16.42
CA GLY A 65 -4.12 -11.49 -17.61
C GLY A 65 -3.73 -12.27 -18.86
N GLU A 66 -4.66 -12.43 -19.79
CA GLU A 66 -4.41 -12.98 -21.11
C GLU A 66 -4.77 -11.96 -22.20
N THR A 67 -3.92 -11.83 -23.22
CA THR A 67 -4.18 -11.00 -24.39
C THR A 67 -3.97 -11.80 -25.66
N GLN A 68 -4.89 -11.63 -26.64
CA GLN A 68 -4.69 -12.20 -27.98
C GLN A 68 -3.68 -11.34 -28.76
N LEU A 69 -2.68 -12.00 -29.33
CA LEU A 69 -1.71 -11.34 -30.20
C LEU A 69 -2.31 -11.13 -31.60
N PRO A 70 -1.98 -10.04 -32.31
CA PRO A 70 -2.42 -9.78 -33.68
C PRO A 70 -2.06 -10.91 -34.67
N THR A 71 -1.05 -11.71 -34.32
CA THR A 71 -0.57 -12.88 -35.10
C THR A 71 -1.38 -14.15 -34.87
N GLY A 72 -2.46 -14.09 -34.06
CA GLY A 72 -3.31 -15.25 -33.72
C GLY A 72 -2.76 -16.14 -32.59
N GLY A 73 -1.77 -15.68 -31.83
CA GLY A 73 -1.28 -16.33 -30.60
C GLY A 73 -1.89 -15.70 -29.33
N LYS A 74 -1.58 -16.28 -28.17
CA LYS A 74 -1.94 -15.76 -26.86
C LYS A 74 -0.69 -15.38 -26.08
N LEU A 75 -0.78 -14.25 -25.37
CA LEU A 75 0.16 -13.84 -24.36
C LEU A 75 -0.55 -13.91 -23.00
N ALA A 76 -0.04 -14.71 -22.09
CA ALA A 76 -0.48 -14.76 -20.70
C ALA A 76 0.63 -14.23 -19.80
N ILE A 77 0.28 -13.39 -18.87
CA ILE A 77 1.18 -12.82 -17.88
C ILE A 77 0.56 -13.08 -16.50
N GLY A 78 1.34 -13.70 -15.61
CA GLY A 78 1.04 -13.79 -14.20
C GLY A 78 2.08 -12.98 -13.43
N VAL A 79 1.68 -12.26 -12.39
CA VAL A 79 2.59 -11.60 -11.48
C VAL A 79 2.13 -11.87 -10.06
N ASP A 80 3.00 -12.43 -9.25
CA ASP A 80 2.79 -12.63 -7.83
C ASP A 80 3.64 -11.65 -7.04
N GLY A 81 3.04 -11.04 -6.03
CA GLY A 81 3.70 -10.11 -5.12
C GLY A 81 3.52 -10.52 -3.67
N ARG A 82 4.60 -10.48 -2.90
CA ARG A 82 4.59 -10.69 -1.45
C ARG A 82 5.37 -9.59 -0.77
N ALA A 83 4.92 -9.18 0.42
CA ALA A 83 5.65 -8.22 1.23
C ALA A 83 5.48 -8.52 2.73
N ALA A 84 6.54 -8.26 3.48
CA ALA A 84 6.56 -8.29 4.93
C ALA A 84 7.34 -7.07 5.42
N LEU A 85 6.62 -6.04 5.89
CA LEU A 85 7.20 -4.77 6.29
C LEU A 85 6.94 -4.49 7.76
N THR A 86 7.84 -3.79 8.39
CA THR A 86 7.64 -3.09 9.67
C THR A 86 7.69 -1.59 9.43
N LEU A 87 6.74 -0.86 10.03
CA LEU A 87 6.55 0.57 9.84
C LEU A 87 6.60 1.29 11.20
N PRO A 88 7.78 1.33 11.86
CA PRO A 88 7.94 2.10 13.09
C PRO A 88 7.60 3.57 12.84
N THR A 89 6.72 4.10 13.67
CA THR A 89 6.20 5.46 13.60
C THR A 89 6.36 6.13 14.95
N VAL A 90 6.88 7.34 14.94
CA VAL A 90 6.85 8.26 16.09
C VAL A 90 5.81 9.33 15.81
N LEU A 91 4.87 9.51 16.72
CA LEU A 91 3.83 10.55 16.68
C LEU A 91 4.02 11.48 17.87
N TRP A 92 4.16 12.76 17.60
CA TRP A 92 4.08 13.83 18.59
C TRP A 92 2.76 14.58 18.47
N VAL A 93 2.06 14.73 19.58
CA VAL A 93 0.84 15.54 19.67
C VAL A 93 1.15 16.79 20.50
N ALA A 94 0.91 17.95 19.92
CA ALA A 94 1.21 19.24 20.52
C ALA A 94 0.44 19.44 21.84
N PRO A 95 1.08 20.03 22.87
CA PRO A 95 0.40 20.34 24.14
C PRO A 95 -0.62 21.46 24.01
N GLU A 96 -0.37 22.41 23.10
CA GLU A 96 -1.23 23.55 22.87
C GLU A 96 -2.14 23.31 21.65
N PRO A 97 -3.44 23.63 21.74
CA PRO A 97 -4.35 23.50 20.62
C PRO A 97 -3.99 24.45 19.48
N MET A 98 -4.06 23.98 18.25
CA MET A 98 -3.89 24.75 17.03
C MET A 98 -5.25 24.86 16.31
N LEU A 99 -5.69 26.07 16.00
CA LEU A 99 -7.01 26.32 15.37
C LEU A 99 -8.18 25.65 16.10
N GLY A 100 -8.09 25.52 17.43
CA GLY A 100 -9.07 24.85 18.26
C GLY A 100 -9.04 23.34 18.22
N GLY A 101 -8.07 22.73 17.56
CA GLY A 101 -7.87 21.29 17.45
C GLY A 101 -6.50 20.82 17.97
N SER A 102 -6.28 19.53 18.00
CA SER A 102 -5.02 18.89 18.38
C SER A 102 -4.14 18.69 17.14
N LEU A 103 -2.94 19.28 17.13
CA LEU A 103 -1.95 19.07 16.08
C LEU A 103 -1.13 17.82 16.39
N GLY A 104 -1.05 16.90 15.43
CA GLY A 104 -0.15 15.74 15.43
C GLY A 104 0.87 15.83 14.29
N LEU A 105 2.12 15.49 14.60
CA LEU A 105 3.18 15.30 13.60
C LEU A 105 3.75 13.89 13.76
N SER A 106 3.90 13.17 12.66
CA SER A 106 4.48 11.83 12.70
C SER A 106 5.53 11.60 11.63
N PHE A 107 6.39 10.64 11.92
CA PHE A 107 7.42 10.16 11.00
C PHE A 107 7.43 8.64 11.03
N THR A 108 7.30 8.03 9.86
CA THR A 108 7.27 6.58 9.66
C THR A 108 8.43 6.16 8.78
N LEU A 109 9.11 5.07 9.12
CA LEU A 109 10.18 4.50 8.33
C LEU A 109 9.84 3.06 7.92
N PRO A 110 9.45 2.78 6.68
CA PRO A 110 9.22 1.43 6.20
C PRO A 110 10.53 0.64 6.13
N ILE A 111 10.55 -0.58 6.66
CA ILE A 111 11.69 -1.50 6.58
C ILE A 111 11.13 -2.89 6.33
N GLY A 112 11.68 -3.65 5.41
CA GLY A 112 11.29 -5.04 5.26
C GLY A 112 11.60 -5.67 3.92
N TRP A 113 10.93 -6.77 3.67
CA TRP A 113 11.13 -7.64 2.54
C TRP A 113 9.96 -7.54 1.56
N LYS A 114 10.29 -7.52 0.28
CA LYS A 114 9.34 -7.61 -0.84
C LYS A 114 9.88 -8.58 -1.87
N GLU A 115 9.00 -9.41 -2.41
CA GLU A 115 9.25 -10.35 -3.51
C GLU A 115 8.24 -10.08 -4.62
N THR A 116 8.72 -10.12 -5.85
CA THR A 116 7.89 -10.04 -7.05
C THR A 116 8.35 -11.13 -8.01
N THR A 117 7.43 -11.99 -8.46
CA THR A 117 7.68 -12.96 -9.51
C THR A 117 6.75 -12.69 -10.68
N ALA A 118 7.26 -12.83 -11.90
CA ALA A 118 6.50 -12.65 -13.12
C ALA A 118 6.68 -13.83 -14.06
N ASP A 119 5.56 -14.44 -14.46
CA ASP A 119 5.49 -15.54 -15.41
C ASP A 119 4.98 -15.04 -16.75
N LEU A 120 5.70 -15.32 -17.81
CA LEU A 120 5.35 -14.95 -19.17
C LEU A 120 5.17 -16.20 -20.03
N THR A 121 3.98 -16.41 -20.54
CA THR A 121 3.70 -17.49 -21.52
C THR A 121 3.29 -16.92 -22.86
N VAL A 122 4.02 -17.22 -23.91
CA VAL A 122 3.68 -16.89 -25.30
C VAL A 122 3.27 -18.16 -26.02
N ALA A 123 2.01 -18.26 -26.44
CA ALA A 123 1.51 -19.34 -27.27
C ALA A 123 1.36 -18.88 -28.72
N GLY A 124 2.09 -19.52 -29.64
CA GLY A 124 1.99 -19.26 -31.06
C GLY A 124 0.76 -19.90 -31.71
N PRO A 125 0.32 -19.41 -32.90
CA PRO A 125 -0.90 -19.88 -33.58
C PRO A 125 -0.85 -21.35 -34.07
N ARG A 126 0.33 -21.99 -34.04
CA ARG A 126 0.55 -23.40 -34.40
C ARG A 126 0.87 -24.31 -33.22
N GLY A 127 0.57 -23.87 -31.97
CA GLY A 127 0.73 -24.65 -30.75
C GLY A 127 2.14 -24.64 -30.13
N GLY A 128 3.07 -23.85 -30.65
CA GLY A 128 4.36 -23.60 -29.99
C GLY A 128 4.16 -22.76 -28.73
N ARG A 129 4.82 -23.09 -27.61
CA ARG A 129 4.85 -22.32 -26.38
C ARG A 129 6.27 -21.89 -26.06
N ALA A 130 6.44 -20.69 -25.58
CA ALA A 130 7.64 -20.20 -24.92
C ALA A 130 7.23 -19.63 -23.56
N GLU A 131 7.97 -20.01 -22.53
CA GLU A 131 7.74 -19.60 -21.15
C GLU A 131 9.02 -18.93 -20.64
N ALA A 132 8.88 -17.87 -19.86
CA ALA A 132 9.97 -17.19 -19.19
C ALA A 132 9.49 -16.74 -17.81
N ASP A 133 10.27 -17.04 -16.79
CA ASP A 133 10.01 -16.68 -15.41
C ASP A 133 11.09 -15.70 -14.95
N VAL A 134 10.69 -14.65 -14.26
CA VAL A 134 11.58 -13.67 -13.62
C VAL A 134 11.12 -13.49 -12.18
N GLY A 135 12.03 -13.58 -11.25
CA GLY A 135 11.77 -13.33 -9.83
C GLY A 135 12.87 -12.46 -9.24
N ASP A 136 12.48 -11.60 -8.33
CA ASP A 136 13.36 -10.72 -7.59
C ASP A 136 12.84 -10.55 -6.17
N ASP A 137 13.74 -10.48 -5.18
CA ASP A 137 13.40 -10.19 -3.80
C ASP A 137 14.44 -9.28 -3.15
N ILE A 138 13.98 -8.40 -2.26
CA ILE A 138 14.82 -7.46 -1.56
C ILE A 138 14.39 -7.31 -0.10
N PHE A 139 15.37 -7.20 0.80
CA PHE A 139 15.15 -6.72 2.17
C PHE A 139 15.88 -5.39 2.34
N THR A 140 15.12 -4.30 2.53
CA THR A 140 15.70 -2.96 2.52
C THR A 140 14.82 -1.95 3.27
N ILE A 141 15.26 -0.68 3.26
CA ILE A 141 14.56 0.48 3.83
C ILE A 141 13.80 1.17 2.72
N GLY A 142 12.50 1.36 2.91
CA GLY A 142 11.65 2.14 2.02
C GLY A 142 11.77 3.64 2.25
N ASP A 143 11.04 4.40 1.45
CA ASP A 143 10.97 5.85 1.58
C ASP A 143 10.30 6.25 2.89
N PRO A 144 10.92 7.12 3.71
CA PRO A 144 10.28 7.62 4.92
C PRO A 144 9.08 8.51 4.59
N VAL A 145 8.06 8.45 5.46
CA VAL A 145 6.84 9.25 5.34
C VAL A 145 6.71 10.19 6.51
N ALA A 146 6.67 11.49 6.22
CA ALA A 146 6.34 12.54 7.19
C ALA A 146 4.85 12.87 7.12
N SER A 147 4.17 13.04 8.26
CA SER A 147 2.75 13.36 8.28
C SER A 147 2.44 14.49 9.25
N ALA A 148 1.44 15.29 8.89
CA ALA A 148 0.85 16.31 9.75
C ALA A 148 -0.67 16.12 9.75
N MET A 149 -1.28 16.22 10.93
CA MET A 149 -2.71 16.06 11.10
C MET A 149 -3.26 17.03 12.14
N LEU A 150 -4.47 17.50 11.90
CA LEU A 150 -5.19 18.37 12.81
C LEU A 150 -6.58 17.77 13.07
N GLY A 151 -6.88 17.49 14.32
CA GLY A 151 -8.11 16.83 14.71
C GLY A 151 -8.91 17.60 15.76
N TRP A 152 -10.22 17.50 15.67
CA TRP A 152 -11.19 18.12 16.58
C TRP A 152 -12.16 17.08 17.10
N SER A 153 -12.80 17.41 18.21
CA SER A 153 -13.87 16.57 18.79
C SER A 153 -15.00 17.42 19.36
N SER A 154 -16.23 16.90 19.24
CA SER A 154 -17.42 17.47 19.85
C SER A 154 -18.37 16.34 20.28
N GLY A 155 -18.45 16.07 21.57
CA GLY A 155 -19.22 14.97 22.10
C GLY A 155 -18.73 13.61 21.58
N LYS A 156 -19.58 12.93 20.81
CA LYS A 156 -19.27 11.62 20.20
C LYS A 156 -18.61 11.73 18.83
N LEU A 157 -18.54 12.92 18.25
CA LEU A 157 -18.03 13.13 16.91
C LEU A 157 -16.58 13.63 16.98
N HIS A 158 -15.71 12.99 16.21
CA HIS A 158 -14.31 13.34 15.97
C HIS A 158 -14.09 13.51 14.47
N TRP A 159 -13.31 14.51 14.08
CA TRP A 159 -12.92 14.68 12.68
C TRP A 159 -11.48 15.16 12.58
N GLN A 160 -10.84 14.83 11.50
CA GLN A 160 -9.43 15.10 11.27
C GLN A 160 -9.19 15.45 9.81
N VAL A 161 -8.29 16.38 9.57
CA VAL A 161 -7.66 16.58 8.26
C VAL A 161 -6.17 16.33 8.39
N GLY A 162 -5.55 15.81 7.35
CA GLY A 162 -4.13 15.52 7.40
C GLY A 162 -3.49 15.44 6.03
N THR A 163 -2.18 15.44 6.05
CA THR A 163 -1.33 15.21 4.89
C THR A 163 -0.21 14.23 5.22
N MET A 164 0.19 13.46 4.23
CA MET A 164 1.36 12.58 4.29
C MET A 164 2.28 12.94 3.12
N ILE A 165 3.57 12.94 3.35
CA ILE A 165 4.59 13.22 2.34
C ILE A 165 5.55 12.05 2.29
N ASN A 166 5.61 11.39 1.13
CA ASN A 166 6.66 10.42 0.81
C ASN A 166 7.94 11.16 0.45
N ILE A 167 9.03 10.82 1.12
CA ILE A 167 10.35 11.45 0.92
C ILE A 167 11.24 10.42 0.22
N PRO A 168 11.68 10.65 -1.04
CA PRO A 168 12.46 9.68 -1.81
C PRO A 168 13.89 9.57 -1.27
N ALA A 169 14.05 8.94 -0.12
CA ALA A 169 15.32 8.77 0.60
C ALA A 169 15.54 7.31 1.04
N GLY A 170 14.67 6.40 0.61
CA GLY A 170 14.84 4.96 0.80
C GLY A 170 15.90 4.38 -0.12
N ASP A 171 16.18 3.11 0.07
CA ASP A 171 17.11 2.35 -0.75
C ASP A 171 16.37 1.77 -1.96
N TYR A 172 16.41 2.50 -3.08
CA TYR A 172 15.83 2.11 -4.35
C TYR A 172 16.90 1.46 -5.24
N GLN A 173 16.57 0.31 -5.81
CA GLN A 173 17.45 -0.45 -6.70
C GLN A 173 16.97 -0.24 -8.15
N ASP A 174 17.73 0.54 -8.90
CA ASP A 174 17.44 0.84 -10.30
C ASP A 174 17.57 -0.42 -11.17
N GLY A 175 16.53 -0.69 -11.97
CA GLY A 175 16.46 -1.86 -12.85
C GLY A 175 15.95 -3.14 -12.19
N GLU A 176 15.75 -3.18 -10.87
CA GLU A 176 15.16 -4.32 -10.18
C GLU A 176 13.62 -4.20 -10.15
N ILE A 177 12.92 -5.35 -10.20
CA ILE A 177 11.45 -5.39 -10.20
C ILE A 177 10.85 -5.34 -8.79
N SER A 178 11.65 -5.63 -7.76
CA SER A 178 11.26 -5.54 -6.36
C SER A 178 11.93 -4.35 -5.69
N ASN A 179 11.12 -3.37 -5.26
CA ASN A 179 11.57 -2.23 -4.48
C ASN A 179 10.60 -1.96 -3.33
N VAL A 180 11.11 -1.61 -2.15
CA VAL A 180 10.32 -1.10 -1.02
C VAL A 180 10.20 0.42 -1.09
N ALA A 181 11.23 1.10 -1.59
CA ALA A 181 11.22 2.53 -1.87
C ALA A 181 10.51 2.84 -3.20
N PHE A 182 9.83 3.99 -3.29
CA PHE A 182 9.14 4.48 -4.49
C PHE A 182 10.02 5.42 -5.33
N HIS A 183 11.06 5.99 -4.70
CA HIS A 183 12.04 6.87 -5.34
C HIS A 183 11.46 8.14 -5.99
N HIS A 184 10.28 8.56 -5.58
CA HIS A 184 9.64 9.80 -6.00
C HIS A 184 8.95 10.51 -4.85
N TRP A 185 8.82 11.83 -4.94
CA TRP A 185 8.00 12.57 -4.02
C TRP A 185 6.52 12.22 -4.21
N GLY A 186 5.82 12.06 -3.10
CA GLY A 186 4.37 11.86 -3.09
C GLY A 186 3.74 12.71 -1.99
N ALA A 187 2.51 13.14 -2.21
CA ALA A 187 1.72 13.86 -1.22
C ALA A 187 0.30 13.28 -1.17
N ASP A 188 -0.15 12.90 0.01
CA ASP A 188 -1.53 12.50 0.27
C ASP A 188 -2.24 13.56 1.10
N LEU A 189 -3.44 13.90 0.71
CA LEU A 189 -4.35 14.78 1.46
C LEU A 189 -5.59 13.98 1.83
N TYR A 190 -5.89 13.91 3.12
CA TYR A 190 -7.04 13.14 3.59
C TYR A 190 -7.87 13.86 4.64
N THR A 191 -9.11 13.42 4.78
CA THR A 191 -9.98 13.72 5.92
C THR A 191 -10.50 12.42 6.51
N ALA A 192 -10.71 12.41 7.83
CA ALA A 192 -11.30 11.29 8.55
C ALA A 192 -12.39 11.77 9.48
N MET A 193 -13.35 10.88 9.77
CA MET A 193 -14.42 11.10 10.71
C MET A 193 -14.66 9.85 11.55
N THR A 194 -14.93 10.02 12.82
CA THR A 194 -15.30 8.96 13.76
C THR A 194 -16.49 9.41 14.60
N TRP A 195 -17.52 8.60 14.62
CA TRP A 195 -18.57 8.69 15.62
C TRP A 195 -18.37 7.54 16.63
N LEU A 196 -18.02 7.92 17.85
CA LEU A 196 -17.72 6.99 18.94
C LEU A 196 -18.71 7.20 20.06
N ASP A 197 -19.50 6.18 20.37
CA ASP A 197 -20.46 6.20 21.48
C ASP A 197 -19.93 5.39 22.67
N PRO A 198 -19.43 6.05 23.73
CA PRO A 198 -18.94 5.33 24.92
C PRO A 198 -20.02 4.53 25.64
N ALA A 199 -21.30 4.93 25.54
CA ALA A 199 -22.40 4.25 26.23
C ALA A 199 -22.72 2.89 25.61
N THR A 200 -22.63 2.77 24.28
CA THR A 200 -22.89 1.53 23.56
C THR A 200 -21.61 0.81 23.13
N GLY A 201 -20.47 1.50 23.18
CA GLY A 201 -19.20 1.02 22.65
C GLY A 201 -19.13 0.99 21.12
N LEU A 202 -20.11 1.56 20.41
CA LEU A 202 -20.14 1.57 18.95
C LEU A 202 -19.21 2.64 18.40
N ASP A 203 -18.42 2.28 17.42
CA ASP A 203 -17.50 3.13 16.65
C ASP A 203 -17.83 3.00 15.16
N LEU A 204 -18.12 4.13 14.53
CA LEU A 204 -18.30 4.28 13.09
C LEU A 204 -17.22 5.22 12.58
N SER A 205 -16.26 4.70 11.87
CA SER A 205 -15.11 5.46 11.39
C SER A 205 -14.98 5.39 9.86
N GLY A 206 -14.48 6.46 9.26
CA GLY A 206 -14.16 6.50 7.85
C GLY A 206 -13.09 7.54 7.55
N ALA A 207 -12.38 7.34 6.45
CA ALA A 207 -11.41 8.27 5.91
C ALA A 207 -11.51 8.28 4.38
N VAL A 208 -11.21 9.42 3.79
CA VAL A 208 -11.14 9.60 2.33
C VAL A 208 -9.97 10.52 2.01
N GLY A 209 -9.24 10.21 0.94
CA GLY A 209 -8.09 11.01 0.54
C GLY A 209 -7.74 10.86 -0.94
N VAL A 210 -6.78 11.69 -1.34
CA VAL A 210 -6.22 11.70 -2.69
C VAL A 210 -4.71 11.83 -2.58
N THR A 211 -4.03 10.92 -3.26
CA THR A 211 -2.57 10.90 -3.38
C THR A 211 -2.14 11.49 -4.72
N PHE A 212 -1.13 12.33 -4.69
CA PHE A 212 -0.47 12.95 -5.83
C PHE A 212 0.97 12.46 -5.88
N ASN A 213 1.40 11.97 -7.04
CA ASN A 213 2.73 11.42 -7.24
C ASN A 213 3.56 12.30 -8.18
N ALA A 214 4.82 12.54 -7.83
CA ALA A 214 5.81 13.07 -8.75
C ALA A 214 6.34 11.93 -9.65
N GLU A 215 7.15 12.28 -10.62
CA GLU A 215 7.84 11.32 -11.48
C GLU A 215 9.01 10.66 -10.75
N ASN A 216 9.19 9.36 -10.95
CA ASN A 216 10.37 8.64 -10.54
C ASN A 216 11.48 8.91 -11.57
N PRO A 217 12.57 9.59 -11.18
CA PRO A 217 13.62 9.99 -12.12
C PRO A 217 14.49 8.84 -12.64
N ALA A 218 14.41 7.65 -12.01
CA ALA A 218 15.16 6.47 -12.46
C ALA A 218 14.45 5.75 -13.62
N THR A 219 13.13 5.88 -13.71
CA THR A 219 12.30 5.15 -14.67
C THR A 219 11.54 6.07 -15.63
N ASP A 220 11.59 7.39 -15.43
CA ASP A 220 10.74 8.36 -16.12
C ASP A 220 9.25 8.00 -16.06
N TYR A 221 8.83 7.36 -14.96
CA TYR A 221 7.46 6.91 -14.71
C TYR A 221 6.77 7.80 -13.69
N ARG A 222 5.55 8.18 -13.98
CA ARG A 222 4.69 8.91 -13.04
C ARG A 222 3.39 8.17 -12.84
N THR A 223 3.18 7.66 -11.64
CA THR A 223 1.89 7.13 -11.19
C THR A 223 0.82 8.22 -11.22
N GLY A 224 -0.35 7.91 -11.76
CA GLY A 224 -1.47 8.84 -11.76
C GLY A 224 -1.96 9.19 -10.34
N ASN A 225 -2.84 10.20 -10.24
CA ASN A 225 -3.43 10.56 -8.96
C ASN A 225 -4.35 9.43 -8.46
N GLU A 226 -4.29 9.13 -7.17
CA GLU A 226 -4.95 7.99 -6.56
C GLU A 226 -6.00 8.46 -5.55
N PHE A 227 -7.18 7.90 -5.62
CA PHE A 227 -8.26 8.10 -4.66
C PHE A 227 -8.35 6.88 -3.75
N HIS A 228 -8.56 7.12 -2.47
CA HIS A 228 -8.83 6.06 -1.50
C HIS A 228 -9.93 6.45 -0.52
N VAL A 229 -10.70 5.46 -0.11
CA VAL A 229 -11.68 5.58 0.96
C VAL A 229 -11.60 4.33 1.83
N GLU A 230 -11.63 4.52 3.14
CA GLU A 230 -11.61 3.46 4.13
C GLU A 230 -12.76 3.62 5.11
N GLY A 231 -13.31 2.53 5.59
CA GLY A 231 -14.39 2.54 6.57
C GLY A 231 -14.30 1.40 7.57
N ALA A 232 -14.79 1.64 8.77
CA ALA A 232 -14.88 0.64 9.83
C ALA A 232 -16.15 0.82 10.66
N ILE A 233 -16.74 -0.31 11.01
CA ILE A 233 -17.81 -0.43 12.03
C ILE A 233 -17.28 -1.38 13.08
N SER A 234 -17.05 -0.90 14.29
CA SER A 234 -16.53 -1.73 15.37
C SER A 234 -17.30 -1.52 16.67
N LYS A 235 -17.17 -2.46 17.57
CA LYS A 235 -17.77 -2.42 18.89
C LYS A 235 -16.74 -2.73 19.96
N ASN A 236 -16.67 -1.88 20.96
CA ASN A 236 -15.98 -2.14 22.20
C ASN A 236 -16.88 -3.02 23.08
N PHE A 237 -16.54 -4.29 23.23
CA PHE A 237 -17.29 -5.25 24.07
C PHE A 237 -16.96 -5.08 25.56
N THR A 238 -15.73 -4.64 25.81
CA THR A 238 -15.23 -4.25 27.12
C THR A 238 -14.38 -2.98 26.96
N GLU A 239 -13.91 -2.41 28.07
CA GLU A 239 -12.95 -1.30 28.03
C GLU A 239 -11.63 -1.68 27.32
N ALA A 240 -11.29 -2.96 27.32
CA ALA A 240 -10.06 -3.46 26.73
C ALA A 240 -10.21 -4.02 25.32
N THR A 241 -11.36 -4.62 24.98
CA THR A 241 -11.51 -5.45 23.77
C THR A 241 -12.54 -4.91 22.81
N SER A 242 -12.13 -4.76 21.56
CA SER A 242 -13.01 -4.38 20.46
C SER A 242 -12.90 -5.35 19.29
N ALA A 243 -13.96 -5.46 18.49
CA ALA A 243 -13.93 -6.15 17.21
C ALA A 243 -14.87 -5.45 16.23
N GLY A 244 -14.64 -5.67 14.94
CA GLY A 244 -15.45 -5.03 13.91
C GLY A 244 -15.15 -5.54 12.51
N ILE A 245 -15.89 -4.96 11.57
CA ILE A 245 -15.69 -5.10 10.13
C ILE A 245 -15.08 -3.80 9.60
N LEU A 246 -14.29 -3.93 8.55
CA LEU A 246 -13.67 -2.79 7.90
C LEU A 246 -13.46 -3.09 6.41
N GLY A 247 -13.15 -2.05 5.64
CA GLY A 247 -12.88 -2.22 4.23
C GLY A 247 -12.29 -0.96 3.65
N TYR A 248 -11.80 -1.08 2.42
CA TYR A 248 -11.30 0.03 1.64
C TYR A 248 -11.67 -0.11 0.17
N TYR A 249 -11.66 1.03 -0.51
CA TYR A 249 -11.74 1.15 -1.95
C TYR A 249 -10.62 2.08 -2.41
N TYR A 250 -9.95 1.68 -3.46
CA TYR A 250 -8.90 2.44 -4.14
C TYR A 250 -9.21 2.52 -5.63
N GLU A 251 -8.99 3.69 -6.21
CA GLU A 251 -9.08 3.91 -7.65
C GLU A 251 -8.11 5.00 -8.09
N GLN A 252 -7.37 4.74 -9.14
CA GLN A 252 -6.53 5.73 -9.78
C GLN A 252 -7.38 6.65 -10.66
N LEU A 253 -7.37 7.94 -10.36
CA LEU A 253 -8.22 8.96 -11.01
C LEU A 253 -7.68 9.34 -12.39
N THR A 254 -6.36 9.47 -12.50
CA THR A 254 -5.67 9.77 -13.77
C THR A 254 -4.80 8.61 -14.18
N GLY A 255 -4.58 8.44 -15.48
CA GLY A 255 -3.68 7.40 -15.98
C GLY A 255 -2.22 7.70 -15.67
N ASP A 256 -1.41 6.67 -15.69
CA ASP A 256 0.03 6.78 -15.61
C ASP A 256 0.60 7.56 -16.79
N SER A 257 1.75 8.15 -16.62
CA SER A 257 2.41 9.03 -17.61
C SER A 257 3.93 8.99 -17.45
N GLY A 258 4.64 9.66 -18.35
CA GLY A 258 6.10 9.63 -18.45
C GLY A 258 6.57 8.66 -19.52
N ASP A 259 7.84 8.76 -19.92
CA ASP A 259 8.40 7.96 -21.02
C ASP A 259 8.55 6.47 -20.61
N GLY A 260 8.65 6.19 -19.30
CA GLY A 260 8.69 4.83 -18.74
C GLY A 260 7.32 4.15 -18.62
N ALA A 261 6.22 4.89 -18.75
CA ALA A 261 4.90 4.31 -18.64
C ALA A 261 4.48 3.60 -19.93
N SER A 262 4.04 2.33 -19.81
CA SER A 262 3.55 1.54 -20.95
C SER A 262 2.20 2.01 -21.51
N GLY A 263 1.51 2.93 -20.80
CA GLY A 263 0.23 3.49 -21.19
C GLY A 263 -0.49 4.14 -20.00
N PRO A 264 -1.61 4.83 -20.25
CA PRO A 264 -2.35 5.53 -19.23
C PRO A 264 -3.24 4.57 -18.41
N PHE A 265 -2.61 3.53 -17.84
CA PHE A 265 -3.33 2.55 -17.03
C PHE A 265 -3.88 3.19 -15.76
N LYS A 266 -4.96 2.60 -15.24
CA LYS A 266 -5.58 3.00 -13.98
C LYS A 266 -5.86 1.77 -13.15
N GLY A 267 -5.34 1.76 -11.92
CA GLY A 267 -5.58 0.72 -10.93
C GLY A 267 -6.89 0.92 -10.18
N ARG A 268 -7.50 -0.18 -9.76
CA ARG A 268 -8.63 -0.22 -8.84
C ARG A 268 -8.57 -1.48 -8.00
N VAL A 269 -8.98 -1.39 -6.75
CA VAL A 269 -9.19 -2.56 -5.88
C VAL A 269 -10.18 -2.20 -4.77
N SER A 270 -10.98 -3.18 -4.37
CA SER A 270 -11.85 -3.13 -3.21
C SER A 270 -11.41 -4.17 -2.19
N ALA A 271 -11.64 -3.94 -0.91
CA ALA A 271 -11.38 -4.93 0.12
C ALA A 271 -12.42 -4.90 1.23
N LEU A 272 -12.67 -6.07 1.80
CA LEU A 272 -13.43 -6.23 3.03
C LEU A 272 -12.61 -7.05 4.03
N GLY A 273 -12.82 -6.77 5.32
CA GLY A 273 -12.00 -7.38 6.34
C GLY A 273 -12.60 -7.33 7.74
N LEU A 274 -11.83 -7.89 8.66
CA LEU A 274 -12.16 -7.99 10.07
C LEU A 274 -11.05 -7.35 10.91
N THR A 275 -11.43 -6.83 12.07
CA THR A 275 -10.47 -6.29 13.04
C THR A 275 -10.80 -6.72 14.46
N VAL A 276 -9.75 -6.95 15.23
CA VAL A 276 -9.81 -7.16 16.68
C VAL A 276 -8.76 -6.27 17.33
N GLY A 277 -9.16 -5.54 18.36
CA GLY A 277 -8.27 -4.69 19.16
C GLY A 277 -8.31 -5.10 20.63
N HIS A 278 -7.17 -4.99 21.30
CA HIS A 278 -7.05 -5.23 22.73
C HIS A 278 -6.08 -4.24 23.38
N ASN A 279 -6.53 -3.60 24.45
CA ASN A 279 -5.74 -2.69 25.26
C ASN A 279 -5.31 -3.39 26.54
N PHE A 280 -4.03 -3.28 26.89
CA PHE A 280 -3.47 -3.88 28.07
C PHE A 280 -2.37 -3.02 28.69
N MET A 281 -1.96 -3.34 29.91
CA MET A 281 -0.90 -2.60 30.60
C MET A 281 0.40 -3.37 30.58
N VAL A 282 1.49 -2.70 30.23
CA VAL A 282 2.87 -3.23 30.36
C VAL A 282 3.65 -2.29 31.27
N LYS A 283 4.02 -2.74 32.45
CA LYS A 283 4.73 -1.93 33.46
C LYS A 283 4.10 -0.54 33.64
N GLU A 284 2.79 -0.50 33.90
CA GLU A 284 2.01 0.75 34.09
C GLU A 284 1.81 1.64 32.85
N ARG A 285 2.30 1.23 31.68
CA ARG A 285 2.05 1.93 30.42
C ARG A 285 0.92 1.28 29.64
N PRO A 286 -0.07 2.04 29.16
CA PRO A 286 -1.11 1.49 28.30
C PRO A 286 -0.51 1.11 26.94
N VAL A 287 -0.81 -0.10 26.48
CA VAL A 287 -0.44 -0.59 25.14
C VAL A 287 -1.71 -0.98 24.42
N SER A 288 -1.86 -0.55 23.20
CA SER A 288 -2.92 -0.97 22.30
C SER A 288 -2.36 -1.92 21.24
N ALA A 289 -2.97 -3.07 21.09
CA ALA A 289 -2.69 -4.02 20.03
C ALA A 289 -3.93 -4.17 19.16
N ARG A 290 -3.74 -4.21 17.83
CA ARG A 290 -4.82 -4.41 16.86
C ARG A 290 -4.37 -5.30 15.73
N VAL A 291 -5.22 -6.24 15.35
CA VAL A 291 -5.10 -7.04 14.12
C VAL A 291 -6.15 -6.58 13.15
N LYS A 292 -5.76 -6.38 11.90
CA LYS A 292 -6.65 -6.15 10.76
C LYS A 292 -6.32 -7.19 9.69
N TYR A 293 -7.33 -7.82 9.12
CA TYR A 293 -7.23 -8.69 7.97
C TYR A 293 -8.16 -8.17 6.89
N PHE A 294 -7.69 -8.15 5.65
CA PHE A 294 -8.49 -7.79 4.48
C PHE A 294 -8.30 -8.84 3.39
N HIS A 295 -9.38 -9.10 2.69
CA HIS A 295 -9.38 -9.81 1.42
C HIS A 295 -9.74 -8.81 0.32
N GLU A 296 -8.87 -8.68 -0.67
CA GLU A 296 -9.07 -7.82 -1.83
C GLU A 296 -9.91 -8.53 -2.88
N PHE A 297 -10.68 -7.78 -3.64
CA PHE A 297 -11.51 -8.23 -4.76
C PHE A 297 -11.79 -7.09 -5.74
N ASP A 298 -12.30 -7.43 -6.94
CA ASP A 298 -12.60 -6.47 -8.00
C ASP A 298 -11.36 -5.64 -8.41
N ALA A 299 -10.20 -6.29 -8.43
CA ALA A 299 -8.97 -5.66 -8.83
C ALA A 299 -8.91 -5.46 -10.35
N ARG A 300 -8.36 -4.31 -10.76
CA ARG A 300 -8.08 -3.99 -12.16
C ARG A 300 -6.71 -3.35 -12.27
N ASN A 301 -5.88 -3.87 -13.18
CA ASN A 301 -4.50 -3.42 -13.41
C ASN A 301 -3.67 -3.30 -12.10
N ARG A 302 -3.98 -4.14 -11.13
CA ARG A 302 -3.37 -4.19 -9.81
C ARG A 302 -3.49 -5.61 -9.28
N ALA A 303 -2.54 -6.05 -8.46
CA ALA A 303 -2.66 -7.33 -7.77
C ALA A 303 -3.87 -7.34 -6.83
N GLU A 304 -4.48 -8.51 -6.69
CA GLU A 304 -5.57 -8.83 -5.76
C GLU A 304 -5.07 -9.88 -4.78
N GLY A 305 -5.27 -9.66 -3.48
CA GLY A 305 -4.68 -10.53 -2.48
C GLY A 305 -5.25 -10.38 -1.08
N ASP A 306 -4.46 -10.83 -0.14
CA ASP A 306 -4.75 -10.80 1.29
C ASP A 306 -3.76 -9.88 2.01
N VAL A 307 -4.30 -9.08 2.93
CA VAL A 307 -3.53 -8.15 3.77
C VAL A 307 -3.73 -8.49 5.24
N VAL A 308 -2.64 -8.54 5.99
CA VAL A 308 -2.66 -8.58 7.46
C VAL A 308 -1.86 -7.42 8.02
N ILE A 309 -2.45 -6.65 8.92
CA ILE A 309 -1.76 -5.58 9.63
C ILE A 309 -1.85 -5.84 11.14
N LEU A 310 -0.70 -5.91 11.81
CA LEU A 310 -0.59 -6.01 13.26
C LEU A 310 -0.07 -4.67 13.78
N THR A 311 -0.89 -3.92 14.47
CA THR A 311 -0.52 -2.61 15.06
C THR A 311 -0.24 -2.76 16.54
N LEU A 312 0.88 -2.23 17.01
CA LEU A 312 1.17 -1.97 18.42
C LEU A 312 1.41 -0.48 18.61
N SER A 313 0.74 0.15 19.58
CA SER A 313 0.96 1.55 19.92
C SER A 313 0.98 1.79 21.42
N MET A 314 1.81 2.76 21.86
CA MET A 314 1.96 3.13 23.27
C MET A 314 2.50 4.56 23.41
N PRO A 315 2.20 5.27 24.51
CA PRO A 315 2.91 6.49 24.87
C PRO A 315 4.36 6.15 25.31
N ILE A 316 5.30 7.04 25.00
CA ILE A 316 6.74 6.92 25.36
C ILE A 316 7.23 8.08 26.19
#